data_6f7d5df5aa5db3e83c869c3fe399052a
#
_entry.id   6f7d5df5aa5db3e83c869c3fe399052a
#
_cell.length_a   1.000
_cell.length_b   1.000
_cell.length_c   1.000
_cell.angle_alpha   90.00
_cell.angle_beta   90.00
_cell.angle_gamma   90.00
#
_symmetry.space_group_name_H-M   'P 1'
#
loop_
_entity.id
_entity.type
_entity.pdbx_description
1 polymer ?
#
loop_
_entity_poly.entity_id
_entity_poly.type
_entity_poly.pdbx_seq_one_letter_code
_entity_poly.pdbx_strand_id
1 'polypeptide(L)'
;MQKILIFHEKEMTVRMSEQARQQSYQLESVLLIEIQIYFSCLLGKRLAFYSDAILSGSWQLETMELSAMIENAQQLTDKVYIRFNTVMTKACPVSDYIGPPPVTDFTITNQKPYVPSWLFIDYKKGEWLGEYGWPASKAGQTNTKQVRGQAQLATK
;
A
#
# COMPACT_ATOMS: atom_id res chain seq x y z
N MET A 1 -18.42 -0.85 1.14
CA MET A 1 -17.85 -1.82 2.11
C MET A 1 -16.89 -1.12 3.04
N GLN A 2 -16.96 -1.44 4.31
CA GLN A 2 -16.07 -0.89 5.34
C GLN A 2 -15.68 -2.00 6.31
N LYS A 3 -14.41 -2.03 6.69
CA LYS A 3 -13.87 -3.00 7.65
C LYS A 3 -12.78 -2.35 8.49
N ILE A 4 -12.65 -2.77 9.74
CA ILE A 4 -11.56 -2.34 10.62
C ILE A 4 -10.51 -3.44 10.64
N LEU A 5 -9.26 -3.06 10.35
CA LEU A 5 -8.08 -3.91 10.47
C LEU A 5 -7.18 -3.37 11.57
N ILE A 6 -6.37 -4.22 12.16
CA ILE A 6 -5.48 -3.85 13.27
C ILE A 6 -4.04 -4.15 12.85
N PHE A 7 -3.20 -3.11 12.85
CA PHE A 7 -1.77 -3.22 12.62
C PHE A 7 -1.01 -2.62 13.79
N HIS A 8 -0.09 -3.36 14.37
CA HIS A 8 0.71 -2.91 15.51
C HIS A 8 -0.15 -2.31 16.65
N GLU A 9 -1.25 -2.99 16.97
CA GLU A 9 -2.20 -2.59 18.02
C GLU A 9 -2.99 -1.30 17.71
N LYS A 10 -2.96 -0.83 16.48
CA LYS A 10 -3.69 0.35 16.04
C LYS A 10 -4.76 0.00 15.01
N GLU A 11 -5.97 0.48 15.22
CA GLU A 11 -7.08 0.29 14.30
C GLU A 11 -6.95 1.18 13.07
N MET A 12 -7.23 0.59 11.92
CA MET A 12 -7.33 1.29 10.64
C MET A 12 -8.67 0.98 10.01
N THR A 13 -9.43 2.01 9.66
CA THR A 13 -10.68 1.86 8.93
C THR A 13 -10.40 1.75 7.44
N VAL A 14 -10.76 0.63 6.84
CA VAL A 14 -10.61 0.41 5.41
C VAL A 14 -11.97 0.55 4.74
N ARG A 15 -12.02 1.38 3.70
CA ARG A 15 -13.20 1.54 2.85
C ARG A 15 -12.87 1.19 1.42
N MET A 16 -13.81 0.58 0.75
CA MET A 16 -13.69 0.19 -0.65
C MET A 16 -14.88 0.73 -1.42
N SER A 17 -14.61 1.38 -2.56
CA SER A 17 -15.68 1.84 -3.46
C SER A 17 -16.46 0.66 -4.02
N GLU A 18 -17.65 0.92 -4.54
CA GLU A 18 -18.46 -0.13 -5.15
C GLU A 18 -17.78 -0.75 -6.37
N GLN A 19 -17.10 0.06 -7.19
CA GLN A 19 -16.33 -0.44 -8.33
C GLN A 19 -15.19 -1.35 -7.89
N ALA A 20 -14.45 -0.96 -6.87
CA ALA A 20 -13.37 -1.78 -6.31
C ALA A 20 -13.92 -3.07 -5.70
N ARG A 21 -15.04 -3.01 -5.00
CA ARG A 21 -15.71 -4.18 -4.44
C ARG A 21 -16.10 -5.17 -5.52
N GLN A 22 -16.75 -4.69 -6.57
CA GLN A 22 -17.15 -5.53 -7.70
C GLN A 22 -15.94 -6.16 -8.39
N GLN A 23 -14.90 -5.37 -8.62
CA GLN A 23 -13.67 -5.86 -9.23
C GLN A 23 -12.98 -6.90 -8.35
N SER A 24 -13.05 -6.77 -7.03
CA SER A 24 -12.45 -7.73 -6.11
C SER A 24 -13.05 -9.14 -6.23
N TYR A 25 -14.32 -9.25 -6.59
CA TYR A 25 -14.98 -10.55 -6.85
C TYR A 25 -14.58 -11.18 -8.18
N GLN A 26 -14.07 -10.38 -9.11
CA GLN A 26 -13.63 -10.84 -10.43
C GLN A 26 -12.14 -11.19 -10.48
N LEU A 27 -11.42 -11.01 -9.38
CA LEU A 27 -10.00 -11.34 -9.32
C LEU A 27 -9.79 -12.85 -9.52
N GLU A 28 -8.90 -13.20 -10.43
CA GLU A 28 -8.48 -14.59 -10.63
C GLU A 28 -7.42 -15.03 -9.63
N SER A 29 -6.61 -14.08 -9.17
CA SER A 29 -5.54 -14.30 -8.19
C SER A 29 -5.64 -13.30 -7.03
N VAL A 30 -4.84 -13.52 -6.01
CA VAL A 30 -4.78 -12.67 -4.84
C VAL A 30 -4.22 -11.29 -5.20
N LEU A 31 -4.82 -10.25 -4.66
CA LEU A 31 -4.32 -8.87 -4.69
C LEU A 31 -3.81 -8.49 -3.30
N LEU A 32 -2.56 -8.14 -3.21
CA LEU A 32 -1.96 -7.57 -2.01
C LEU A 32 -1.82 -6.05 -2.19
N ILE A 33 -2.34 -5.32 -1.23
CA ILE A 33 -2.21 -3.87 -1.15
C ILE A 33 -1.28 -3.56 0.01
N GLU A 34 -0.11 -2.98 -0.30
CA GLU A 34 0.89 -2.64 0.70
C GLU A 34 0.95 -1.15 0.95
N ILE A 35 0.72 -0.78 2.19
CA ILE A 35 0.91 0.59 2.68
C ILE A 35 2.38 0.73 3.00
N GLN A 36 3.09 1.61 2.29
CA GLN A 36 4.52 1.82 2.45
C GLN A 36 4.80 3.21 3.02
N ILE A 37 5.58 3.24 4.08
CA ILE A 37 6.17 4.46 4.62
C ILE A 37 7.64 4.45 4.27
N TYR A 38 8.09 5.45 3.52
CA TYR A 38 9.48 5.57 3.10
C TYR A 38 10.32 6.30 4.13
N PHE A 39 11.43 5.69 4.48
CA PHE A 39 12.49 6.32 5.23
C PHE A 39 13.72 6.49 4.31
N SER A 40 13.92 7.70 3.84
CA SER A 40 15.09 8.06 3.03
C SER A 40 15.44 9.52 3.33
N CYS A 41 15.91 10.30 2.35
CA CYS A 41 16.18 11.74 2.54
C CYS A 41 14.95 12.51 3.04
N LEU A 42 13.76 12.06 2.67
CA LEU A 42 12.46 12.61 3.09
C LEU A 42 11.54 11.47 3.50
N LEU A 43 10.74 11.70 4.52
CA LEU A 43 9.66 10.79 4.87
C LEU A 43 8.58 10.86 3.79
N GLY A 44 8.33 9.76 3.12
CA GLY A 44 7.35 9.67 2.04
C GLY A 44 6.31 8.58 2.29
N LYS A 45 5.28 8.60 1.49
CA LYS A 45 4.15 7.67 1.56
C LYS A 45 3.86 7.10 0.19
N ARG A 46 3.51 5.81 0.16
CA ARG A 46 3.12 5.15 -1.08
C ARG A 46 2.14 4.02 -0.79
N LEU A 47 1.31 3.72 -1.76
CA LEU A 47 0.47 2.53 -1.78
C LEU A 47 0.88 1.69 -2.99
N ALA A 48 1.21 0.43 -2.75
CA ALA A 48 1.62 -0.50 -3.79
C ALA A 48 0.59 -1.62 -3.93
N PHE A 49 0.35 -2.06 -5.17
CA PHE A 49 -0.58 -3.14 -5.49
C PHE A 49 0.20 -4.28 -6.15
N TYR A 50 0.08 -5.47 -5.60
CA TYR A 50 0.78 -6.66 -6.10
C TYR A 50 -0.22 -7.78 -6.39
N SER A 51 -0.08 -8.41 -7.54
CA SER A 51 -0.79 -9.64 -7.88
C SER A 51 0.17 -10.56 -8.64
N ASP A 52 -0.19 -11.83 -8.81
CA ASP A 52 0.65 -12.76 -9.57
C ASP A 52 0.91 -12.25 -10.99
N ALA A 53 -0.09 -11.63 -11.61
CA ALA A 53 0.05 -11.03 -12.93
C ALA A 53 1.03 -9.84 -12.95
N ILE A 54 1.06 -9.05 -11.87
CA ILE A 54 1.99 -7.92 -11.72
C ILE A 54 3.39 -8.41 -11.40
N LEU A 55 3.51 -9.43 -10.54
CA LEU A 55 4.80 -9.96 -10.09
C LEU A 55 5.54 -10.68 -11.21
N SER A 56 4.83 -11.38 -12.08
CA SER A 56 5.44 -12.07 -13.22
C SER A 56 6.09 -11.12 -14.23
N GLY A 57 5.73 -9.83 -14.21
CA GLY A 57 6.31 -8.79 -15.06
C GLY A 57 7.30 -7.85 -14.35
N SER A 58 7.49 -8.00 -13.05
CA SER A 58 8.27 -7.06 -12.25
C SER A 58 9.63 -7.63 -11.87
N TRP A 59 10.69 -7.04 -12.40
CA TRP A 59 12.08 -7.35 -12.04
C TRP A 59 12.46 -6.93 -10.62
N GLN A 60 11.60 -6.20 -9.93
CA GLN A 60 11.89 -5.65 -8.59
C GLN A 60 11.64 -6.62 -7.45
N LEU A 61 11.04 -7.75 -7.71
CA LEU A 61 10.59 -8.70 -6.69
C LEU A 61 11.17 -10.11 -6.89
N GLU A 62 12.37 -10.20 -7.42
CA GLU A 62 13.05 -11.50 -7.64
C GLU A 62 13.26 -12.31 -6.35
N THR A 63 13.02 -11.73 -5.18
CA THR A 63 13.36 -12.38 -3.90
C THR A 63 12.19 -12.61 -2.96
N MET A 64 10.99 -12.09 -3.24
CA MET A 64 9.83 -12.30 -2.36
C MET A 64 8.65 -12.85 -3.16
N GLU A 65 8.28 -14.07 -2.86
CA GLU A 65 7.02 -14.62 -3.36
C GLU A 65 5.82 -13.94 -2.70
N LEU A 66 4.74 -13.75 -3.46
CA LEU A 66 3.50 -13.15 -2.96
C LEU A 66 2.97 -13.88 -1.71
N SER A 67 3.11 -15.20 -1.65
CA SER A 67 2.73 -16.01 -0.49
C SER A 67 3.44 -15.58 0.80
N ALA A 68 4.73 -15.26 0.72
CA ALA A 68 5.50 -14.79 1.88
C ALA A 68 5.05 -13.40 2.33
N MET A 69 4.69 -12.53 1.40
CA MET A 69 4.15 -11.20 1.73
C MET A 69 2.79 -11.28 2.40
N ILE A 70 1.94 -12.24 2.00
CA ILE A 70 0.60 -12.43 2.54
C ILE A 70 0.63 -12.93 3.99
N GLU A 71 1.66 -13.65 4.41
CA GLU A 71 1.76 -14.14 5.80
C GLU A 71 1.67 -13.03 6.85
N ASN A 72 2.17 -11.83 6.53
CA ASN A 72 2.12 -10.66 7.42
C ASN A 72 1.02 -9.67 7.04
N ALA A 73 0.11 -10.06 6.16
CA ALA A 73 -0.99 -9.23 5.71
C ALA A 73 -2.27 -9.62 6.43
N GLN A 74 -3.23 -8.69 6.45
CA GLN A 74 -4.57 -8.95 6.96
C GLN A 74 -5.56 -9.04 5.81
N GLN A 75 -6.43 -10.01 5.88
CA GLN A 75 -7.42 -10.25 4.86
C GLN A 75 -8.54 -9.22 4.92
N LEU A 76 -8.80 -8.57 3.79
CA LEU A 76 -9.93 -7.65 3.64
C LEU A 76 -11.14 -8.34 3.01
N THR A 77 -10.92 -9.05 1.91
CA THR A 77 -11.91 -9.89 1.23
C THR A 77 -11.28 -11.24 0.91
N ASP A 78 -12.02 -12.14 0.26
CA ASP A 78 -11.51 -13.47 -0.07
C ASP A 78 -10.18 -13.46 -0.82
N LYS A 79 -9.96 -12.43 -1.65
CA LYS A 79 -8.75 -12.33 -2.48
C LYS A 79 -7.95 -11.05 -2.28
N VAL A 80 -8.39 -10.16 -1.40
CA VAL A 80 -7.69 -8.90 -1.15
C VAL A 80 -7.09 -8.89 0.25
N TYR A 81 -5.81 -8.62 0.32
CA TYR A 81 -5.02 -8.55 1.55
C TYR A 81 -4.38 -7.18 1.68
N ILE A 82 -4.28 -6.69 2.90
CA ILE A 82 -3.64 -5.42 3.24
C ILE A 82 -2.42 -5.70 4.11
N ARG A 83 -1.30 -5.10 3.75
CA ARG A 83 -0.06 -5.16 4.51
C ARG A 83 0.43 -3.75 4.81
N PHE A 84 0.95 -3.54 6.00
CA PHE A 84 1.66 -2.31 6.37
C PHE A 84 3.16 -2.60 6.42
N ASN A 85 3.96 -1.73 5.79
CA ASN A 85 5.39 -1.91 5.77
C ASN A 85 6.13 -0.57 5.82
N THR A 86 7.27 -0.57 6.49
CA THR A 86 8.22 0.53 6.45
C THR A 86 9.37 0.15 5.54
N VAL A 87 9.69 1.02 4.59
CA VAL A 87 10.68 0.74 3.56
C VAL A 87 11.69 1.88 3.45
N MET A 88 12.82 1.59 2.85
CA MET A 88 13.89 2.56 2.60
C MET A 88 14.25 2.52 1.12
N THR A 89 14.44 3.69 0.51
CA THR A 89 14.98 3.76 -0.85
C THR A 89 16.50 3.68 -0.81
N LYS A 90 17.08 2.98 -1.78
CA LYS A 90 18.53 2.80 -1.86
C LYS A 90 19.28 4.05 -2.33
N ALA A 91 18.60 5.03 -2.88
CA ALA A 91 19.20 6.24 -3.39
C ALA A 91 18.31 7.47 -3.25
N CYS A 92 18.95 8.59 -3.03
CA CYS A 92 18.41 9.93 -3.13
C CYS A 92 19.15 10.70 -4.24
N PRO A 93 18.45 11.52 -5.02
CA PRO A 93 17.02 11.79 -5.02
C PRO A 93 16.19 10.72 -5.75
N VAL A 94 14.99 10.51 -5.28
CA VAL A 94 14.02 9.58 -5.89
C VAL A 94 13.62 10.01 -7.32
N SER A 95 13.74 11.31 -7.60
CA SER A 95 13.44 11.90 -8.92
C SER A 95 14.30 11.39 -10.06
N ASP A 96 15.46 10.79 -9.77
CA ASP A 96 16.38 10.28 -10.79
C ASP A 96 15.95 8.89 -11.34
N TYR A 97 14.93 8.29 -10.77
CA TYR A 97 14.43 7.00 -11.21
C TYR A 97 13.30 7.13 -12.22
N ILE A 98 13.41 6.37 -13.29
CA ILE A 98 12.31 6.15 -14.22
C ILE A 98 11.49 4.98 -13.66
N GLY A 99 10.27 5.28 -13.21
CA GLY A 99 9.41 4.31 -12.54
C GLY A 99 9.62 4.29 -11.02
N PRO A 100 9.06 3.28 -10.34
CA PRO A 100 9.16 3.20 -8.88
C PRO A 100 10.60 2.96 -8.45
N PRO A 101 11.09 3.68 -7.43
CA PRO A 101 12.44 3.45 -6.91
C PRO A 101 12.54 2.07 -6.28
N PRO A 102 13.70 1.40 -6.38
CA PRO A 102 13.92 0.17 -5.66
C PRO A 102 13.86 0.42 -4.16
N VAL A 103 13.08 -0.41 -3.46
CA VAL A 103 12.90 -0.30 -2.02
C VAL A 103 13.36 -1.58 -1.33
N THR A 104 13.83 -1.45 -0.11
CA THR A 104 14.13 -2.55 0.80
C THR A 104 13.34 -2.38 2.09
N ASP A 105 13.02 -3.48 2.74
CA ASP A 105 12.38 -3.42 4.04
C ASP A 105 13.27 -2.68 5.04
N PHE A 106 12.65 -1.80 5.81
CA PHE A 106 13.30 -1.04 6.87
C PHE A 106 12.55 -1.23 8.18
N THR A 107 13.09 -2.08 9.04
CA THR A 107 12.46 -2.39 10.32
C THR A 107 12.78 -1.30 11.33
N ILE A 108 11.74 -0.66 11.88
CA ILE A 108 11.84 0.29 12.98
C ILE A 108 11.27 -0.31 14.26
N THR A 109 11.79 0.12 15.40
CA THR A 109 11.43 -0.46 16.72
C THR A 109 9.97 -0.23 17.07
N ASN A 110 9.41 0.94 16.73
CA ASN A 110 8.01 1.27 17.00
C ASN A 110 7.33 1.76 15.73
N GLN A 111 6.56 0.88 15.09
CA GLN A 111 5.83 1.17 13.87
C GLN A 111 4.44 1.76 14.13
N LYS A 112 3.91 1.62 15.32
CA LYS A 112 2.55 2.03 15.67
C LYS A 112 2.20 3.48 15.31
N PRO A 113 3.05 4.50 15.56
CA PRO A 113 2.73 5.89 15.20
C PRO A 113 2.57 6.11 13.70
N TYR A 114 3.17 5.26 12.87
CA TYR A 114 3.15 5.38 11.41
C TYR A 114 1.99 4.65 10.75
N VAL A 115 1.28 3.79 11.49
CA VAL A 115 0.09 3.12 10.95
C VAL A 115 -1.01 4.16 10.70
N PRO A 116 -1.53 4.25 9.47
CA PRO A 116 -2.60 5.20 9.18
C PRO A 116 -3.90 4.83 9.90
N SER A 117 -4.78 5.81 10.08
CA SER A 117 -6.09 5.58 10.69
C SER A 117 -7.15 5.18 9.67
N TRP A 118 -6.91 5.45 8.39
CA TRP A 118 -7.86 5.12 7.34
C TRP A 118 -7.14 4.78 6.02
N LEU A 119 -7.80 3.92 5.24
CA LEU A 119 -7.41 3.55 3.87
C LEU A 119 -8.67 3.52 3.01
N PHE A 120 -8.63 4.18 1.87
CA PHE A 120 -9.67 4.12 0.86
C PHE A 120 -9.13 3.45 -0.41
N ILE A 121 -9.85 2.47 -0.93
CA ILE A 121 -9.49 1.69 -2.12
C ILE A 121 -10.54 1.94 -3.20
N ASP A 122 -10.09 2.25 -4.40
CA ASP A 122 -10.93 2.49 -5.55
C ASP A 122 -10.42 1.70 -6.78
N TYR A 123 -11.25 1.57 -7.78
CA TYR A 123 -10.90 0.97 -9.05
C TYR A 123 -11.53 1.78 -10.18
N LYS A 124 -10.69 2.34 -11.04
CA LYS A 124 -11.12 3.19 -12.16
C LYS A 124 -10.26 2.95 -13.38
N LYS A 125 -10.89 2.89 -14.55
CA LYS A 125 -10.21 2.78 -15.85
C LYS A 125 -9.21 1.61 -15.92
N GLY A 126 -9.58 0.50 -15.31
CA GLY A 126 -8.72 -0.69 -15.31
C GLY A 126 -7.59 -0.66 -14.27
N GLU A 127 -7.58 0.32 -13.38
CA GLU A 127 -6.50 0.50 -12.40
C GLU A 127 -7.01 0.51 -10.97
N TRP A 128 -6.26 -0.15 -10.09
CA TRP A 128 -6.43 -0.04 -8.65
C TRP A 128 -5.81 1.26 -8.16
N LEU A 129 -6.57 1.98 -7.36
CA LEU A 129 -6.18 3.26 -6.78
C LEU A 129 -6.45 3.23 -5.28
N GLY A 130 -5.77 4.08 -4.53
CA GLY A 130 -6.05 4.21 -3.13
C GLY A 130 -5.40 5.43 -2.51
N GLU A 131 -5.92 5.76 -1.34
CA GLU A 131 -5.42 6.85 -0.51
C GLU A 131 -5.47 6.41 0.95
N TYR A 132 -4.53 6.88 1.75
CA TYR A 132 -4.55 6.64 3.19
C TYR A 132 -4.02 7.85 3.95
N GLY A 133 -4.33 7.89 5.24
CA GLY A 133 -3.89 9.01 6.06
C GLY A 133 -4.15 8.82 7.54
N TRP A 134 -3.83 9.87 8.26
CA TRP A 134 -4.00 9.98 9.71
C TRP A 134 -5.07 11.00 10.03
N PRO A 135 -5.65 10.99 11.25
CA PRO A 135 -6.60 12.02 11.65
C PRO A 135 -5.93 13.39 11.61
N ALA A 136 -6.70 14.42 11.21
CA ALA A 136 -6.23 15.79 11.34
C ALA A 136 -5.87 16.07 12.81
N SER A 137 -4.70 16.66 13.05
CA SER A 137 -4.35 17.07 14.40
C SER A 137 -5.33 18.15 14.89
N LYS A 138 -5.71 18.10 16.16
CA LYS A 138 -6.61 19.09 16.77
C LYS A 138 -6.08 20.54 16.75
N ALA A 139 -4.85 20.73 16.32
CA ALA A 139 -4.15 22.01 16.27
C ALA A 139 -4.30 22.78 14.95
N GLY A 140 -5.27 22.44 14.12
CA GLY A 140 -5.64 23.23 12.94
C GLY A 140 -4.62 23.28 11.80
N GLN A 141 -3.59 22.47 11.85
CA GLN A 141 -2.64 22.34 10.74
C GLN A 141 -2.93 21.05 9.98
N THR A 142 -3.81 21.17 9.03
CA THR A 142 -4.09 20.12 8.05
C THR A 142 -2.98 20.08 7.01
N ASN A 143 -1.88 19.48 7.35
CA ASN A 143 -0.92 19.05 6.33
C ASN A 143 -0.97 17.52 6.15
N THR A 144 -2.15 16.98 6.03
CA THR A 144 -2.31 15.67 5.43
C THR A 144 -2.20 15.84 3.92
N LYS A 145 -0.99 15.77 3.41
CA LYS A 145 -0.82 15.46 2.00
C LYS A 145 -1.42 14.06 1.80
N GLN A 146 -2.62 14.03 1.28
CA GLN A 146 -3.19 12.80 0.76
C GLN A 146 -2.27 12.32 -0.34
N VAL A 147 -1.65 11.19 -0.14
CA VAL A 147 -0.82 10.58 -1.17
C VAL A 147 -1.68 9.55 -1.87
N ARG A 148 -1.97 9.81 -3.12
CA ARG A 148 -2.54 8.81 -3.99
C ARG A 148 -1.50 7.73 -4.22
N GLY A 149 -1.81 6.52 -3.80
CA GLY A 149 -1.06 5.37 -4.23
C GLY A 149 -1.33 5.15 -5.71
N GLN A 150 -0.29 5.16 -6.50
CA GLN A 150 -0.40 4.71 -7.87
C GLN A 150 -0.33 3.19 -7.89
N ALA A 151 -1.32 2.57 -8.49
CA ALA A 151 -1.21 1.19 -8.88
C ALA A 151 -0.02 1.07 -9.83
N GLN A 152 0.98 0.31 -9.42
CA GLN A 152 2.02 -0.09 -10.34
C GLN A 152 1.48 -1.25 -11.16
N LEU A 153 0.74 -0.90 -12.18
CA LEU A 153 0.51 -1.82 -13.26
C LEU A 153 1.84 -2.01 -13.95
N ALA A 154 2.32 -3.25 -13.98
CA ALA A 154 3.20 -3.65 -15.04
C ALA A 154 2.43 -3.42 -16.32
N THR A 155 2.55 -2.24 -16.90
CA THR A 155 2.06 -1.99 -18.23
C THR A 155 2.80 -2.91 -19.15
N LYS A 156 2.07 -3.79 -19.75
CA LYS A 156 2.56 -4.43 -20.95
C LYS A 156 2.95 -3.38 -21.98
#